data_b4277c858a3fa921ac922beab1e0a790
#
_entry.id   b4277c858a3fa921ac922beab1e0a790
#
_cell.length_a   1.000
_cell.length_b   1.000
_cell.length_c   1.000
_cell.angle_alpha   90.00
_cell.angle_beta   90.00
_cell.angle_gamma   90.00
#
_symmetry.space_group_name_H-M   'P 1'
#
loop_
_entity.id
_entity.type
_entity.pdbx_description
1 polymer ?
#
loop_
_entity_poly.entity_id
_entity_poly.type
_entity_poly.pdbx_seq_one_letter_code
_entity_poly.pdbx_strand_id
1 'polypeptide(L)'
;MVAATLQSLEQRAAAGSFRRDLYYRLAALRIALPTLRARRGDIPLLTTHFFRQLRGIDAPLDAEALALLSAADWPGNVRELRNLVDRLRIHWQPGEGLIDAARLLQLAPELVNEGVAALPVESNGKRPPRAQLEALLQEHRNDREGMAQVLGVSRTTLWRWLRAEGL
;
A
#
# COMPACT_ATOMS: atom_id res chain seq x y z
N MET A 1 30.10 5.55 -19.07
CA MET A 1 29.68 6.39 -17.90
C MET A 1 28.18 6.28 -17.77
N VAL A 2 27.64 6.05 -16.56
CA VAL A 2 26.21 6.05 -16.25
C VAL A 2 25.95 7.21 -15.30
N ALA A 3 24.91 8.02 -15.57
CA ALA A 3 24.48 9.11 -14.70
C ALA A 3 22.99 8.94 -14.40
N ALA A 4 22.57 9.26 -13.18
CA ALA A 4 21.18 9.23 -12.75
C ALA A 4 20.78 10.57 -12.12
N THR A 5 19.58 11.03 -12.40
CA THR A 5 19.03 12.27 -11.85
C THR A 5 17.51 12.16 -11.72
N LEU A 6 16.96 12.84 -10.71
CA LEU A 6 15.51 13.02 -10.55
C LEU A 6 14.97 14.22 -11.33
N GLN A 7 15.87 15.08 -11.84
CA GLN A 7 15.50 16.32 -12.53
C GLN A 7 15.43 16.11 -14.03
N SER A 8 14.48 16.76 -14.69
CA SER A 8 14.44 16.82 -16.15
C SER A 8 15.57 17.71 -16.68
N LEU A 9 16.71 17.09 -17.04
CA LEU A 9 17.86 17.81 -17.62
C LEU A 9 17.48 18.49 -18.95
N GLU A 10 16.53 17.93 -19.68
CA GLU A 10 16.01 18.50 -20.92
C GLU A 10 15.33 19.86 -20.66
N GLN A 11 14.43 19.93 -19.69
CA GLN A 11 13.78 21.18 -19.31
C GLN A 11 14.79 22.20 -18.78
N ARG A 12 15.75 21.77 -18.00
CA ARG A 12 16.81 22.64 -17.49
C ARG A 12 17.74 23.16 -18.58
N ALA A 13 18.06 22.34 -19.58
CA ALA A 13 18.83 22.75 -20.73
C ALA A 13 18.03 23.75 -21.61
N ALA A 14 16.73 23.54 -21.77
CA ALA A 14 15.84 24.48 -22.44
C ALA A 14 15.74 25.82 -21.72
N ALA A 15 15.64 25.79 -20.36
CA ALA A 15 15.63 26.97 -19.51
C ALA A 15 17.01 27.65 -19.33
N GLY A 16 18.08 27.15 -19.94
CA GLY A 16 19.44 27.71 -19.81
C GLY A 16 20.13 27.42 -18.48
N SER A 17 19.47 26.69 -17.54
CA SER A 17 20.03 26.33 -16.20
C SER A 17 20.89 25.06 -16.24
N PHE A 18 21.07 24.45 -17.39
CA PHE A 18 21.96 23.33 -17.62
C PHE A 18 22.62 23.46 -19.01
N ARG A 19 23.89 23.18 -19.13
CA ARG A 19 24.64 23.31 -20.40
C ARG A 19 24.11 22.31 -21.44
N ARG A 20 23.73 22.79 -22.60
CA ARG A 20 23.19 21.96 -23.69
C ARG A 20 24.21 20.96 -24.23
N ASP A 21 25.49 21.37 -24.38
CA ASP A 21 26.54 20.46 -24.81
C ASP A 21 26.74 19.27 -23.87
N LEU A 22 26.69 19.51 -22.57
CA LEU A 22 26.77 18.46 -21.57
C LEU A 22 25.52 17.56 -21.58
N TYR A 23 24.33 18.15 -21.75
CA TYR A 23 23.09 17.39 -21.89
C TYR A 23 23.18 16.38 -23.05
N TYR A 24 23.58 16.81 -24.24
CA TYR A 24 23.68 15.90 -25.40
C TYR A 24 24.74 14.81 -25.22
N ARG A 25 25.81 15.07 -24.50
CA ARG A 25 26.83 14.04 -24.18
C ARG A 25 26.31 13.00 -23.19
N LEU A 26 25.44 13.37 -22.23
CA LEU A 26 24.82 12.47 -21.25
C LEU A 26 23.61 11.73 -21.82
N ALA A 27 22.85 12.35 -22.68
CA ALA A 27 21.56 11.86 -23.17
C ALA A 27 21.67 10.88 -24.37
N ALA A 28 22.84 10.30 -24.62
CA ALA A 28 23.05 9.33 -25.70
C ALA A 28 22.11 8.10 -25.59
N LEU A 29 21.82 7.65 -24.38
CA LEU A 29 20.81 6.65 -24.08
C LEU A 29 20.04 7.07 -22.84
N ARG A 30 18.73 7.23 -22.96
CA ARG A 30 17.84 7.56 -21.83
C ARG A 30 17.04 6.32 -21.40
N ILE A 31 17.11 6.02 -20.14
CA ILE A 31 16.27 5.00 -19.49
C ILE A 31 15.40 5.70 -18.47
N ALA A 32 14.09 5.78 -18.73
CA ALA A 32 13.12 6.29 -17.78
C ALA A 32 12.69 5.16 -16.85
N LEU A 33 12.96 5.30 -15.55
CA LEU A 33 12.51 4.34 -14.56
C LEU A 33 11.07 4.68 -14.16
N PRO A 34 10.10 3.76 -14.37
CA PRO A 34 8.73 4.00 -13.96
C PRO A 34 8.63 4.05 -12.43
N THR A 35 7.68 4.82 -11.93
CA THR A 35 7.32 4.81 -10.50
C THR A 35 6.71 3.47 -10.10
N LEU A 36 6.72 3.13 -8.82
CA LEU A 36 6.12 1.89 -8.32
C LEU A 36 4.61 1.86 -8.60
N ARG A 37 3.94 3.01 -8.52
CA ARG A 37 2.54 3.18 -8.91
C ARG A 37 2.25 2.78 -10.37
N ALA A 38 3.19 2.99 -11.28
CA ALA A 38 3.03 2.61 -12.70
C ALA A 38 3.28 1.11 -12.95
N ARG A 39 3.80 0.37 -11.94
CA ARG A 39 4.08 -1.06 -12.01
C ARG A 39 3.57 -1.80 -10.78
N ARG A 40 2.30 -1.60 -10.45
CA ARG A 40 1.65 -2.17 -9.26
C ARG A 40 1.74 -3.70 -9.18
N GLY A 41 1.82 -4.38 -10.33
CA GLY A 41 2.03 -5.85 -10.40
C GLY A 41 3.35 -6.34 -9.81
N ASP A 42 4.36 -5.45 -9.68
CA ASP A 42 5.64 -5.81 -9.08
C ASP A 42 5.59 -5.78 -7.54
N ILE A 43 4.58 -5.13 -6.94
CA ILE A 43 4.50 -4.92 -5.49
C ILE A 43 4.48 -6.23 -4.72
N PRO A 44 3.65 -7.24 -5.06
CA PRO A 44 3.68 -8.53 -4.36
C PRO A 44 5.04 -9.23 -4.44
N LEU A 45 5.67 -9.20 -5.63
CA LEU A 45 6.98 -9.80 -5.86
C LEU A 45 8.07 -9.10 -5.05
N LEU A 46 8.09 -7.77 -5.04
CA LEU A 46 9.04 -6.97 -4.26
C LEU A 46 8.85 -7.19 -2.76
N THR A 47 7.60 -7.24 -2.29
CA THR A 47 7.27 -7.50 -0.89
C THR A 47 7.82 -8.86 -0.45
N THR A 48 7.54 -9.91 -1.22
CA THR A 48 8.07 -11.25 -0.97
C THR A 48 9.60 -11.29 -1.03
N HIS A 49 10.20 -10.61 -2.02
CA HIS A 49 11.65 -10.53 -2.15
C HIS A 49 12.31 -9.90 -0.92
N PHE A 50 11.81 -8.76 -0.44
CA PHE A 50 12.36 -8.09 0.74
C PHE A 50 12.16 -8.90 2.00
N PHE A 51 11.01 -9.55 2.17
CA PHE A 51 10.78 -10.44 3.31
C PHE A 51 11.75 -11.62 3.31
N ARG A 52 11.96 -12.27 2.17
CA ARG A 52 12.95 -13.37 2.02
C ARG A 52 14.37 -12.94 2.32
N GLN A 53 14.80 -11.77 1.85
CA GLN A 53 16.14 -11.26 2.14
C GLN A 53 16.41 -11.11 3.65
N LEU A 54 15.36 -10.84 4.42
CA LEU A 54 15.50 -10.51 5.83
C LEU A 54 15.21 -11.67 6.78
N ARG A 55 14.36 -12.61 6.37
CA ARG A 55 13.90 -13.74 7.21
C ARG A 55 14.04 -15.11 6.54
N GLY A 56 14.38 -15.19 5.28
CA GLY A 56 14.45 -16.45 4.53
C GLY A 56 13.10 -17.09 4.21
N ILE A 57 11.99 -16.42 4.52
CA ILE A 57 10.62 -16.89 4.30
C ILE A 57 9.84 -15.92 3.43
N ASP A 58 8.72 -16.37 2.88
CA ASP A 58 7.81 -15.52 2.14
C ASP A 58 7.09 -14.53 3.05
N ALA A 59 6.63 -13.42 2.48
CA ALA A 59 5.86 -12.44 3.22
C ALA A 59 4.55 -13.06 3.73
N PRO A 60 4.30 -13.05 5.05
CA PRO A 60 3.11 -13.65 5.65
C PRO A 60 1.91 -12.71 5.53
N LEU A 61 1.53 -12.34 4.31
CA LEU A 61 0.43 -11.43 4.00
C LEU A 61 -0.69 -12.22 3.34
N ASP A 62 -1.92 -11.96 3.73
CA ASP A 62 -3.08 -12.50 3.03
C ASP A 62 -3.37 -11.74 1.71
N ALA A 63 -4.33 -12.22 0.95
CA ALA A 63 -4.68 -11.65 -0.35
C ALA A 63 -5.23 -10.21 -0.21
N GLU A 64 -5.96 -9.91 0.86
CA GLU A 64 -6.51 -8.56 1.09
C GLU A 64 -5.40 -7.56 1.44
N ALA A 65 -4.45 -7.96 2.29
CA ALA A 65 -3.29 -7.13 2.62
C ALA A 65 -2.41 -6.86 1.38
N LEU A 66 -2.18 -7.87 0.54
CA LEU A 66 -1.46 -7.70 -0.73
C LEU A 66 -2.21 -6.79 -1.71
N ALA A 67 -3.54 -6.87 -1.77
CA ALA A 67 -4.36 -5.98 -2.58
C ALA A 67 -4.26 -4.52 -2.09
N LEU A 68 -4.27 -4.29 -0.78
CA LEU A 68 -4.07 -2.96 -0.19
C LEU A 68 -2.70 -2.38 -0.56
N LEU A 69 -1.63 -3.17 -0.42
CA LEU A 69 -0.29 -2.74 -0.84
C LEU A 69 -0.24 -2.37 -2.31
N SER A 70 -0.89 -3.18 -3.16
CA SER A 70 -0.92 -2.95 -4.61
C SER A 70 -1.75 -1.72 -5.01
N ALA A 71 -2.72 -1.31 -4.19
CA ALA A 71 -3.57 -0.15 -4.43
C ALA A 71 -2.93 1.18 -3.99
N ALA A 72 -1.98 1.16 -3.07
CA ALA A 72 -1.32 2.35 -2.55
C ALA A 72 -0.49 3.08 -3.62
N ASP A 73 -0.26 4.37 -3.43
CA ASP A 73 0.40 5.24 -4.42
C ASP A 73 1.93 5.25 -4.34
N TRP A 74 2.50 4.92 -3.20
CA TRP A 74 3.94 4.77 -2.99
C TRP A 74 4.76 6.00 -3.44
N PRO A 75 4.57 7.20 -2.87
CA PRO A 75 5.35 8.39 -3.24
C PRO A 75 6.86 8.18 -3.05
N GLY A 76 7.28 7.44 -2.02
CA GLY A 76 8.67 7.02 -1.79
C GLY A 76 9.10 5.79 -2.59
N ASN A 77 8.22 5.29 -3.50
CA ASN A 77 8.49 4.17 -4.40
C ASN A 77 9.00 2.91 -3.65
N VAL A 78 9.96 2.20 -4.24
CA VAL A 78 10.52 0.95 -3.69
C VAL A 78 11.15 1.14 -2.30
N ARG A 79 11.68 2.34 -2.01
CA ARG A 79 12.28 2.63 -0.69
C ARG A 79 11.22 2.64 0.41
N GLU A 80 10.08 3.22 0.15
CA GLU A 80 8.95 3.25 1.08
C GLU A 80 8.37 1.85 1.31
N LEU A 81 8.14 1.08 0.23
CA LEU A 81 7.71 -0.31 0.34
C LEU A 81 8.68 -1.15 1.18
N ARG A 82 9.99 -0.98 0.97
CA ARG A 82 11.01 -1.68 1.77
C ARG A 82 10.93 -1.31 3.25
N ASN A 83 10.79 -0.02 3.57
CA ASN A 83 10.65 0.44 4.95
C ASN A 83 9.40 -0.14 5.62
N LEU A 84 8.30 -0.27 4.88
CA LEU A 84 7.10 -0.92 5.38
C LEU A 84 7.37 -2.41 5.66
N VAL A 85 8.00 -3.13 4.74
CA VAL A 85 8.35 -4.54 4.93
C VAL A 85 9.27 -4.72 6.15
N ASP A 86 10.21 -3.81 6.37
CA ASP A 86 11.07 -3.82 7.57
C ASP A 86 10.26 -3.65 8.86
N ARG A 87 9.24 -2.78 8.88
CA ARG A 87 8.31 -2.64 10.00
C ARG A 87 7.48 -3.90 10.24
N LEU A 88 6.89 -4.46 9.18
CA LEU A 88 6.10 -5.69 9.27
C LEU A 88 6.93 -6.84 9.87
N ARG A 89 8.18 -6.96 9.46
CA ARG A 89 9.12 -7.97 9.97
C ARG A 89 9.38 -7.82 11.48
N ILE A 90 9.46 -6.60 11.99
CA ILE A 90 9.69 -6.34 13.42
C ILE A 90 8.46 -6.75 14.25
N HIS A 91 7.27 -6.51 13.72
CA HIS A 91 6.01 -6.71 14.41
C HIS A 91 5.34 -8.06 14.15
N TRP A 92 5.93 -8.92 13.31
CA TRP A 92 5.43 -10.25 13.03
C TRP A 92 6.45 -11.33 13.47
N GLN A 93 5.94 -12.38 14.12
CA GLN A 93 6.76 -13.53 14.54
C GLN A 93 6.28 -14.82 13.87
N PRO A 94 7.20 -15.76 13.59
CA PRO A 94 6.83 -17.09 13.08
C PRO A 94 5.83 -17.76 14.02
N GLY A 95 4.71 -18.24 13.44
CA GLY A 95 3.61 -18.84 14.19
C GLY A 95 2.40 -17.95 14.48
N GLU A 96 2.48 -16.64 14.23
CA GLU A 96 1.35 -15.72 14.42
C GLU A 96 0.29 -15.75 13.30
N GLY A 97 0.46 -16.58 12.28
CA GLY A 97 -0.42 -16.62 11.10
C GLY A 97 -0.13 -15.52 10.09
N LEU A 98 -1.05 -15.31 9.16
CA LEU A 98 -0.93 -14.27 8.13
C LEU A 98 -1.27 -12.89 8.70
N ILE A 99 -0.60 -11.88 8.18
CA ILE A 99 -0.94 -10.48 8.41
C ILE A 99 -2.12 -10.15 7.48
N ASP A 100 -3.28 -9.92 8.08
CA ASP A 100 -4.48 -9.47 7.38
C ASP A 100 -4.45 -7.95 7.10
N ALA A 101 -5.41 -7.51 6.30
CA ALA A 101 -5.57 -6.11 5.96
C ALA A 101 -5.72 -5.20 7.18
N ALA A 102 -6.43 -5.65 8.23
CA ALA A 102 -6.67 -4.87 9.44
C ALA A 102 -5.36 -4.65 10.22
N ARG A 103 -4.57 -5.72 10.41
CA ARG A 103 -3.27 -5.65 11.07
C ARG A 103 -2.27 -4.83 10.25
N LEU A 104 -2.28 -4.98 8.91
CA LEU A 104 -1.46 -4.16 8.02
C LEU A 104 -1.76 -2.66 8.21
N LEU A 105 -3.04 -2.26 8.26
CA LEU A 105 -3.43 -0.87 8.46
C LEU A 105 -3.12 -0.33 9.87
N GLN A 106 -3.06 -1.19 10.88
CA GLN A 106 -2.57 -0.80 12.21
C GLN A 106 -1.07 -0.47 12.18
N LEU A 107 -0.28 -1.24 11.44
CA LEU A 107 1.17 -1.06 11.31
C LEU A 107 1.56 0.03 10.31
N ALA A 108 0.68 0.34 9.37
CA ALA A 108 0.90 1.29 8.28
C ALA A 108 -0.37 2.13 8.01
N PRO A 109 -0.79 3.00 8.94
CA PRO A 109 -1.99 3.83 8.79
C PRO A 109 -1.89 4.80 7.60
N GLU A 110 -0.70 5.13 7.15
CA GLU A 110 -0.44 5.95 5.96
C GLU A 110 -1.03 5.34 4.68
N LEU A 111 -1.14 4.02 4.59
CA LEU A 111 -1.75 3.35 3.43
C LEU A 111 -3.22 3.75 3.20
N VAL A 112 -3.91 4.22 4.23
CA VAL A 112 -5.30 4.71 4.12
C VAL A 112 -5.35 6.10 3.48
N ASN A 113 -4.35 6.95 3.74
CA ASN A 113 -4.37 8.35 3.34
C ASN A 113 -3.88 8.58 1.90
N GLU A 114 -3.14 7.65 1.32
CA GLU A 114 -2.39 7.87 0.07
C GLU A 114 -2.98 7.23 -1.18
N GLY A 115 -4.18 6.67 -1.15
CA GLY A 115 -4.73 6.12 -2.39
C GLY A 115 -5.76 5.00 -2.27
N VAL A 116 -6.06 4.53 -1.07
CA VAL A 116 -7.08 3.48 -0.87
C VAL A 116 -8.52 4.03 -1.07
N ALA A 117 -8.65 5.29 -1.43
CA ALA A 117 -9.96 5.89 -1.77
C ALA A 117 -10.62 5.25 -3.01
N ALA A 118 -9.94 4.34 -3.74
CA ALA A 118 -10.46 3.82 -4.99
C ALA A 118 -10.07 2.37 -5.28
N LEU A 119 -10.26 1.43 -4.36
CA LEU A 119 -10.62 0.10 -4.80
C LEU A 119 -12.12 0.10 -5.02
N PRO A 120 -12.62 -0.20 -6.23
CA PRO A 120 -14.01 -0.58 -6.38
C PRO A 120 -14.17 -1.97 -5.72
N VAL A 121 -14.32 -1.98 -4.42
CA VAL A 121 -15.00 -3.09 -3.78
C VAL A 121 -16.43 -2.92 -4.25
N GLU A 122 -16.90 -3.81 -5.10
CA GLU A 122 -18.34 -3.98 -5.34
C GLU A 122 -19.00 -4.36 -3.99
N SER A 123 -19.04 -3.38 -3.11
CA SER A 123 -19.84 -3.47 -1.91
C SER A 123 -21.25 -3.02 -2.31
N ASN A 124 -22.10 -3.99 -2.56
CA ASN A 124 -23.54 -3.76 -2.74
C ASN A 124 -24.21 -3.29 -1.42
N GLY A 125 -23.44 -2.87 -0.44
CA GLY A 125 -23.88 -2.41 0.87
C GLY A 125 -23.73 -0.90 1.04
N LYS A 126 -24.86 -0.17 1.07
CA LYS A 126 -24.88 1.19 1.61
C LYS A 126 -24.36 1.15 3.05
N ARG A 127 -23.45 2.08 3.41
CA ARG A 127 -22.96 2.22 4.78
C ARG A 127 -24.16 2.30 5.75
N PRO A 128 -24.22 1.41 6.76
CA PRO A 128 -25.28 1.47 7.75
C PRO A 128 -25.17 2.74 8.61
N PRO A 129 -26.26 3.26 9.14
CA PRO A 129 -26.23 4.35 10.10
C PRO A 129 -25.50 3.90 11.39
N ARG A 130 -24.87 4.86 12.09
CA ARG A 130 -24.09 4.62 13.32
C ARG A 130 -24.81 3.72 14.33
N ALA A 131 -26.10 3.98 14.59
CA ALA A 131 -26.89 3.20 15.54
C ALA A 131 -26.96 1.71 15.18
N GLN A 132 -26.99 1.37 13.89
CA GLN A 132 -27.00 -0.01 13.43
C GLN A 132 -25.63 -0.67 13.58
N LEU A 133 -24.52 0.07 13.38
CA LEU A 133 -23.17 -0.42 13.62
C LEU A 133 -22.92 -0.67 15.11
N GLU A 134 -23.41 0.22 15.99
CA GLU A 134 -23.32 0.05 17.45
C GLU A 134 -24.12 -1.17 17.92
N ALA A 135 -25.34 -1.38 17.42
CA ALA A 135 -26.16 -2.55 17.73
C ALA A 135 -25.48 -3.85 17.31
N LEU A 136 -24.92 -3.91 16.10
CA LEU A 136 -24.19 -5.09 15.60
C LEU A 136 -22.91 -5.36 16.41
N LEU A 137 -22.18 -4.33 16.86
CA LEU A 137 -21.02 -4.49 17.74
C LEU A 137 -21.41 -5.15 19.07
N GLN A 138 -22.53 -4.77 19.66
CA GLN A 138 -23.03 -5.35 20.89
C GLN A 138 -23.53 -6.79 20.70
N GLU A 139 -24.28 -7.04 19.62
CA GLU A 139 -24.86 -8.36 19.30
C GLU A 139 -23.76 -9.41 19.03
N HIS A 140 -22.73 -9.03 18.29
CA HIS A 140 -21.62 -9.92 17.91
C HIS A 140 -20.44 -9.88 18.89
N ARG A 141 -20.58 -9.27 20.08
CA ARG A 141 -19.54 -9.19 21.12
C ARG A 141 -18.15 -8.77 20.58
N ASN A 142 -18.12 -7.78 19.67
CA ASN A 142 -16.92 -7.34 18.93
C ASN A 142 -16.34 -8.37 17.95
N ASP A 143 -17.05 -9.44 17.59
CA ASP A 143 -16.66 -10.31 16.48
C ASP A 143 -16.82 -9.58 15.14
N ARG A 144 -15.74 -8.96 14.69
CA ARG A 144 -15.71 -8.17 13.44
C ARG A 144 -15.85 -9.04 12.20
N GLU A 145 -15.53 -10.32 12.29
CA GLU A 145 -15.66 -11.25 11.17
C GLU A 145 -17.12 -11.62 10.92
N GLY A 146 -17.84 -11.98 11.97
CA GLY A 146 -19.28 -12.23 11.91
C GLY A 146 -20.05 -11.00 11.44
N MET A 147 -19.70 -9.80 11.93
CA MET A 147 -20.32 -8.54 11.49
C MET A 147 -20.09 -8.26 9.99
N ALA A 148 -18.88 -8.49 9.47
CA ALA A 148 -18.55 -8.29 8.05
C ALA A 148 -19.37 -9.24 7.16
N GLN A 149 -19.54 -10.50 7.58
CA GLN A 149 -20.37 -11.48 6.89
C GLN A 149 -21.86 -11.08 6.88
N VAL A 150 -22.41 -10.65 8.01
CA VAL A 150 -23.80 -10.19 8.12
C VAL A 150 -24.07 -8.98 7.22
N LEU A 151 -23.12 -8.06 7.15
CA LEU A 151 -23.24 -6.86 6.31
C LEU A 151 -22.88 -7.10 4.83
N GLY A 152 -22.40 -8.31 4.48
CA GLY A 152 -21.98 -8.64 3.11
C GLY A 152 -20.83 -7.79 2.60
N VAL A 153 -19.93 -7.35 3.51
CA VAL A 153 -18.79 -6.48 3.18
C VAL A 153 -17.50 -7.09 3.67
N SER A 154 -16.36 -6.61 3.12
CA SER A 154 -15.06 -7.02 3.62
C SER A 154 -14.81 -6.48 5.03
N ARG A 155 -13.98 -7.18 5.82
CA ARG A 155 -13.53 -6.72 7.16
C ARG A 155 -12.91 -5.31 7.10
N THR A 156 -12.21 -5.01 6.02
CA THR A 156 -11.60 -3.69 5.78
C THR A 156 -12.66 -2.60 5.58
N THR A 157 -13.74 -2.91 4.86
CA THR A 157 -14.87 -1.98 4.67
C THR A 157 -15.58 -1.72 5.99
N LEU A 158 -15.84 -2.78 6.77
CA LEU A 158 -16.43 -2.66 8.09
C LEU A 158 -15.54 -1.81 9.03
N TRP A 159 -14.24 -2.09 9.08
CA TRP A 159 -13.28 -1.33 9.89
C TRP A 159 -13.27 0.16 9.54
N ARG A 160 -13.32 0.50 8.26
CA ARG A 160 -13.41 1.88 7.77
C ARG A 160 -14.66 2.58 8.26
N TRP A 161 -15.79 1.87 8.25
CA TRP A 161 -17.07 2.38 8.74
C TRP A 161 -17.06 2.62 10.25
N LEU A 162 -16.57 1.66 11.03
CA LEU A 162 -16.45 1.77 12.48
C LEU A 162 -15.55 2.95 12.88
N ARG A 163 -14.37 3.05 12.27
CA ARG A 163 -13.44 4.15 12.54
C ARG A 163 -14.02 5.52 12.18
N ALA A 164 -14.74 5.62 11.08
CA ALA A 164 -15.36 6.87 10.66
C ALA A 164 -16.49 7.33 11.59
N GLU A 165 -17.06 6.40 12.37
CA GLU A 165 -18.07 6.67 13.40
C GLU A 165 -17.46 6.81 14.83
N GLY A 166 -16.17 6.59 14.97
CA GLY A 166 -15.48 6.63 16.26
C GLY A 166 -15.79 5.41 17.16
N LEU A 167 -16.01 4.23 16.53
CA LEU A 167 -16.35 2.95 17.18
C LEU A 167 -15.17 1.95 17.11
#